data_ddd91794c280ac23539eac013cd99f3f
#
_entry.id   ddd91794c280ac23539eac013cd99f3f
#
_cell.length_a   1.000
_cell.length_b   1.000
_cell.length_c   1.000
_cell.angle_alpha   90.00
_cell.angle_beta   90.00
_cell.angle_gamma   90.00
#
_symmetry.space_group_name_H-M   'P 1'
#
loop_
_entity.id
_entity.type
_entity.pdbx_description
1 polymer ?
#
loop_
_entity_poly.entity_id
_entity_poly.type
_entity_poly.pdbx_seq_one_letter_code
_entity_poly.pdbx_strand_id
1 'polypeptide(L)'
;GQAIPAFDFFMAKGVAKSFRKHLASFINFYVAMENGNQADEKSIRTLIKEYLPSIKSTEAERETLRIALVALQIIIDKEHLARIVEKAYQQTRKDTHQAMEGFIHNLNTMHSRGGNQVVFSSINYGTDTSAEGRMVIEELLKATIEGLGTRGEVPVFPIQIFKVKDGVSYSEKDFEKAMKAENIEEAMTDSYEAPNFDLLLKACQTTA
;
A
#
# COMPACT_ATOMS: atom_id res chain seq x y z
N GLY A 1 -5.93 0.84 26.60
CA GLY A 1 -6.07 1.19 25.19
C GLY A 1 -4.73 1.50 24.54
N GLN A 2 -4.60 1.24 23.27
CA GLN A 2 -3.42 1.57 22.47
C GLN A 2 -3.84 2.41 21.27
N ALA A 3 -3.06 3.46 20.95
CA ALA A 3 -3.29 4.33 19.81
C ALA A 3 -2.03 4.41 18.93
N ILE A 4 -2.20 4.32 17.62
CA ILE A 4 -1.12 4.51 16.64
C ILE A 4 -1.41 5.83 15.89
N PRO A 5 -0.66 6.90 16.14
CA PRO A 5 -1.02 8.25 15.67
C PRO A 5 -0.72 8.53 14.19
N ALA A 6 0.05 7.68 13.52
CA ALA A 6 0.46 7.84 12.12
C ALA A 6 0.65 6.46 11.47
N PHE A 7 -0.43 5.69 11.43
CA PHE A 7 -0.41 4.29 10.98
C PHE A 7 0.08 4.15 9.53
N ASP A 8 -0.40 5.00 8.63
CA ASP A 8 0.00 5.06 7.23
C ASP A 8 1.52 5.24 7.06
N PHE A 9 2.12 6.25 7.73
CA PHE A 9 3.57 6.49 7.69
C PHE A 9 4.41 5.33 8.26
N PHE A 10 3.93 4.70 9.33
CA PHE A 10 4.66 3.58 9.93
C PHE A 10 4.63 2.35 9.02
N MET A 11 3.47 2.03 8.46
CA MET A 11 3.28 0.85 7.62
C MET A 11 3.87 1.03 6.21
N ALA A 12 3.96 2.26 5.68
CA ALA A 12 4.56 2.58 4.39
C ALA A 12 5.99 1.99 4.25
N LYS A 13 6.77 2.00 5.33
CA LYS A 13 8.11 1.38 5.35
C LYS A 13 8.07 -0.13 5.13
N GLY A 14 7.03 -0.79 5.64
CA GLY A 14 6.78 -2.21 5.43
C GLY A 14 6.46 -2.52 3.97
N VAL A 15 5.60 -1.71 3.36
CA VAL A 15 5.23 -1.79 1.93
C VAL A 15 6.47 -1.65 1.04
N ALA A 16 7.27 -0.61 1.25
CA ALA A 16 8.50 -0.39 0.50
C ALA A 16 9.50 -1.56 0.65
N LYS A 17 9.58 -2.16 1.84
CA LYS A 17 10.44 -3.34 2.07
C LYS A 17 9.91 -4.57 1.35
N SER A 18 8.61 -4.81 1.37
CA SER A 18 7.95 -5.92 0.67
C SER A 18 8.16 -5.80 -0.84
N PHE A 19 7.93 -4.61 -1.40
CA PHE A 19 8.15 -4.34 -2.82
C PHE A 19 9.58 -4.67 -3.27
N ARG A 20 10.59 -4.16 -2.54
CA ARG A 20 12.00 -4.43 -2.86
C ARG A 20 12.34 -5.92 -2.77
N LYS A 21 11.74 -6.63 -1.81
CA LYS A 21 11.90 -8.09 -1.68
C LYS A 21 11.34 -8.81 -2.91
N HIS A 22 10.09 -8.52 -3.30
CA HIS A 22 9.46 -9.15 -4.45
C HIS A 22 10.17 -8.82 -5.76
N LEU A 23 10.50 -7.55 -5.96
CA LEU A 23 11.20 -7.11 -7.16
C LEU A 23 12.56 -7.81 -7.31
N ALA A 24 13.37 -7.86 -6.24
CA ALA A 24 14.65 -8.55 -6.28
C ALA A 24 14.50 -10.06 -6.55
N SER A 25 13.51 -10.70 -5.91
CA SER A 25 13.23 -12.12 -6.11
C SER A 25 12.79 -12.42 -7.56
N PHE A 26 11.95 -11.57 -8.15
CA PHE A 26 11.50 -11.77 -9.53
C PHE A 26 12.61 -11.48 -10.55
N ILE A 27 13.46 -10.48 -10.32
CA ILE A 27 14.67 -10.26 -11.14
C ILE A 27 15.58 -11.48 -11.06
N ASN A 28 15.84 -12.00 -9.85
CA ASN A 28 16.71 -13.14 -9.65
C ASN A 28 16.16 -14.43 -10.31
N PHE A 29 14.84 -14.62 -10.24
CA PHE A 29 14.16 -15.72 -10.93
C PHE A 29 14.31 -15.62 -12.45
N TYR A 30 14.14 -14.42 -13.02
CA TYR A 30 14.34 -14.18 -14.44
C TYR A 30 15.77 -14.52 -14.88
N VAL A 31 16.77 -14.06 -14.12
CA VAL A 31 18.19 -14.34 -14.40
C VAL A 31 18.49 -15.83 -14.33
N ALA A 32 17.94 -16.53 -13.33
CA ALA A 32 18.12 -17.97 -13.18
C ALA A 32 17.54 -18.76 -14.39
N MET A 33 16.42 -18.30 -14.93
CA MET A 33 15.82 -18.93 -16.13
C MET A 33 16.64 -18.68 -17.39
N GLU A 34 17.19 -17.48 -17.57
CA GLU A 34 17.93 -17.13 -18.78
C GLU A 34 19.39 -17.64 -18.76
N ASN A 35 20.07 -17.56 -17.62
CA ASN A 35 21.51 -17.78 -17.51
C ASN A 35 21.90 -19.01 -16.68
N GLY A 36 20.95 -19.70 -16.04
CA GLY A 36 21.19 -20.84 -15.17
C GLY A 36 21.90 -20.53 -13.85
N ASN A 37 22.27 -19.27 -13.60
CA ASN A 37 22.95 -18.80 -12.39
C ASN A 37 22.06 -17.84 -11.61
N GLN A 38 22.14 -17.91 -10.27
CA GLN A 38 21.47 -16.92 -9.40
C GLN A 38 22.40 -15.74 -9.12
N ALA A 39 21.86 -14.53 -9.20
CA ALA A 39 22.57 -13.34 -8.77
C ALA A 39 22.40 -13.13 -7.27
N ASP A 40 23.29 -12.33 -6.65
CA ASP A 40 23.17 -11.99 -5.24
C ASP A 40 21.95 -11.06 -5.00
N GLU A 41 20.91 -11.63 -4.42
CA GLU A 41 19.65 -10.92 -4.14
C GLU A 41 19.85 -9.67 -3.25
N LYS A 42 20.86 -9.67 -2.37
CA LYS A 42 21.16 -8.52 -1.51
C LYS A 42 21.71 -7.34 -2.31
N SER A 43 22.56 -7.61 -3.28
CA SER A 43 23.09 -6.61 -4.20
C SER A 43 21.98 -6.04 -5.08
N ILE A 44 21.09 -6.89 -5.61
CA ILE A 44 19.90 -6.44 -6.37
C ILE A 44 19.02 -5.53 -5.52
N ARG A 45 18.72 -5.88 -4.27
CA ARG A 45 17.92 -5.04 -3.35
C ARG A 45 18.57 -3.69 -3.07
N THR A 46 19.90 -3.63 -3.03
CA THR A 46 20.62 -2.37 -2.82
C THR A 46 20.42 -1.45 -4.00
N LEU A 47 20.57 -1.96 -5.24
CA LEU A 47 20.32 -1.18 -6.45
C LEU A 47 18.85 -0.73 -6.56
N ILE A 48 17.90 -1.60 -6.23
CA ILE A 48 16.48 -1.23 -6.22
C ILE A 48 16.24 -0.08 -5.22
N LYS A 49 16.81 -0.14 -4.03
CA LYS A 49 16.66 0.91 -3.02
C LYS A 49 17.21 2.26 -3.49
N GLU A 50 18.27 2.24 -4.28
CA GLU A 50 18.93 3.44 -4.80
C GLU A 50 18.19 4.05 -6.00
N TYR A 51 17.77 3.22 -6.95
CA TYR A 51 17.25 3.68 -8.24
C TYR A 51 15.72 3.58 -8.37
N LEU A 52 15.07 2.77 -7.55
CA LEU A 52 13.61 2.69 -7.42
C LEU A 52 13.16 2.87 -5.97
N PRO A 53 13.24 4.09 -5.43
CA PRO A 53 12.93 4.33 -4.01
C PRO A 53 11.46 4.11 -3.66
N SER A 54 10.54 4.27 -4.62
CA SER A 54 9.09 4.12 -4.44
C SER A 54 8.52 2.93 -5.21
N ILE A 55 7.38 2.41 -4.74
CA ILE A 55 6.60 1.37 -5.44
C ILE A 55 5.98 1.87 -6.75
N LYS A 56 5.78 3.19 -6.89
CA LYS A 56 5.44 3.83 -8.17
C LYS A 56 6.72 4.35 -8.81
N SER A 57 7.08 3.80 -9.96
CA SER A 57 8.29 4.18 -10.69
C SER A 57 7.95 4.80 -12.04
N THR A 58 8.75 5.78 -12.42
CA THR A 58 8.76 6.34 -13.76
C THR A 58 9.52 5.43 -14.73
N GLU A 59 9.33 5.65 -16.03
CA GLU A 59 10.09 4.94 -17.05
C GLU A 59 11.60 5.23 -16.96
N ALA A 60 11.97 6.47 -16.66
CA ALA A 60 13.37 6.88 -16.48
C ALA A 60 14.04 6.19 -15.30
N GLU A 61 13.36 6.06 -14.17
CA GLU A 61 13.88 5.32 -13.01
C GLU A 61 14.08 3.83 -13.30
N ARG A 62 13.13 3.20 -14.00
CA ARG A 62 13.27 1.79 -14.44
C ARG A 62 14.43 1.60 -15.39
N GLU A 63 14.66 2.56 -16.33
CA GLU A 63 15.78 2.50 -17.25
C GLU A 63 17.11 2.67 -16.49
N THR A 64 17.18 3.56 -15.52
CA THR A 64 18.37 3.75 -14.68
C THR A 64 18.67 2.47 -13.88
N LEU A 65 17.66 1.84 -13.29
CA LEU A 65 17.84 0.54 -12.63
C LEU A 65 18.32 -0.53 -13.62
N ARG A 66 17.76 -0.59 -14.82
CA ARG A 66 18.15 -1.54 -15.87
C ARG A 66 19.64 -1.42 -16.20
N ILE A 67 20.12 -0.19 -16.36
CA ILE A 67 21.54 0.08 -16.63
C ILE A 67 22.40 -0.33 -15.42
N ALA A 68 21.99 -0.02 -14.20
CA ALA A 68 22.73 -0.36 -12.98
C ALA A 68 22.82 -1.91 -12.78
N LEU A 69 21.81 -2.67 -13.19
CA LEU A 69 21.82 -4.13 -13.10
C LEU A 69 22.91 -4.79 -13.96
N VAL A 70 23.38 -4.12 -15.02
CA VAL A 70 24.50 -4.59 -15.85
C VAL A 70 25.77 -4.76 -15.05
N ALA A 71 26.00 -3.93 -14.01
CA ALA A 71 27.15 -4.08 -13.11
C ALA A 71 27.14 -5.41 -12.34
N LEU A 72 25.98 -6.03 -12.18
CA LEU A 72 25.80 -7.39 -11.61
C LEU A 72 25.71 -8.47 -12.70
N GLN A 73 26.09 -8.16 -13.94
CA GLN A 73 25.97 -9.05 -15.10
C GLN A 73 24.53 -9.49 -15.40
N ILE A 74 23.56 -8.69 -14.97
CA ILE A 74 22.13 -8.90 -15.24
C ILE A 74 21.74 -8.08 -16.46
N ILE A 75 21.41 -8.77 -17.54
CA ILE A 75 20.90 -8.19 -18.78
C ILE A 75 19.42 -8.46 -18.86
N ILE A 76 18.62 -7.42 -18.83
CA ILE A 76 17.16 -7.48 -18.89
C ILE A 76 16.68 -6.42 -19.88
N ASP A 77 15.74 -6.75 -20.74
CA ASP A 77 15.19 -5.72 -21.62
C ASP A 77 14.12 -4.87 -20.89
N LYS A 78 13.79 -3.75 -21.49
CA LYS A 78 12.90 -2.74 -20.93
C LYS A 78 11.49 -3.27 -20.64
N GLU A 79 10.97 -4.08 -21.55
CA GLU A 79 9.60 -4.61 -21.43
C GLU A 79 9.51 -5.67 -20.33
N HIS A 80 10.49 -6.56 -20.24
CA HIS A 80 10.53 -7.56 -19.18
C HIS A 80 10.73 -6.92 -17.81
N LEU A 81 11.60 -5.92 -17.67
CA LEU A 81 11.76 -5.20 -16.41
C LEU A 81 10.45 -4.48 -16.01
N ALA A 82 9.75 -3.84 -16.95
CA ALA A 82 8.48 -3.20 -16.66
C ALA A 82 7.42 -4.20 -16.16
N ARG A 83 7.32 -5.37 -16.79
CA ARG A 83 6.42 -6.47 -16.35
C ARG A 83 6.78 -7.00 -14.98
N ILE A 84 8.07 -7.15 -14.68
CA ILE A 84 8.57 -7.62 -13.38
C ILE A 84 8.25 -6.59 -12.29
N VAL A 85 8.44 -5.30 -12.56
CA VAL A 85 8.09 -4.21 -11.63
C VAL A 85 6.58 -4.22 -11.34
N GLU A 86 5.75 -4.33 -12.37
CA GLU A 86 4.30 -4.41 -12.20
C GLU A 86 3.89 -5.65 -11.38
N LYS A 87 4.48 -6.80 -11.65
CA LYS A 87 4.23 -8.03 -10.90
C LYS A 87 4.63 -7.89 -9.43
N ALA A 88 5.76 -7.23 -9.15
CA ALA A 88 6.21 -6.94 -7.80
C ALA A 88 5.24 -5.98 -7.08
N TYR A 89 4.73 -4.97 -7.77
CA TYR A 89 3.71 -4.06 -7.27
C TYR A 89 2.43 -4.81 -6.88
N GLN A 90 1.90 -5.64 -7.77
CA GLN A 90 0.67 -6.42 -7.52
C GLN A 90 0.84 -7.41 -6.36
N GLN A 91 1.99 -8.07 -6.27
CA GLN A 91 2.26 -8.98 -5.15
C GLN A 91 2.38 -8.21 -3.83
N THR A 92 3.03 -7.04 -3.84
CA THR A 92 3.14 -6.17 -2.67
C THR A 92 1.76 -5.70 -2.21
N ARG A 93 0.89 -5.32 -3.14
CA ARG A 93 -0.49 -4.92 -2.86
C ARG A 93 -1.28 -6.06 -2.20
N LYS A 94 -1.16 -7.27 -2.74
CA LYS A 94 -1.78 -8.45 -2.16
C LYS A 94 -1.30 -8.75 -0.75
N ASP A 95 0.01 -8.69 -0.52
CA ASP A 95 0.60 -8.91 0.81
C ASP A 95 0.16 -7.82 1.79
N THR A 96 0.06 -6.56 1.33
CA THR A 96 -0.44 -5.44 2.15
C THR A 96 -1.88 -5.66 2.53
N HIS A 97 -2.72 -6.08 1.58
CA HIS A 97 -4.12 -6.43 1.85
C HIS A 97 -4.25 -7.52 2.91
N GLN A 98 -3.55 -8.64 2.73
CA GLN A 98 -3.55 -9.74 3.69
C GLN A 98 -3.04 -9.30 5.09
N ALA A 99 -2.06 -8.39 5.14
CA ALA A 99 -1.59 -7.83 6.39
C ALA A 99 -2.66 -6.97 7.08
N MET A 100 -3.45 -6.21 6.33
CA MET A 100 -4.55 -5.40 6.88
C MET A 100 -5.71 -6.28 7.35
N GLU A 101 -6.08 -7.32 6.59
CA GLU A 101 -7.05 -8.33 7.02
C GLU A 101 -6.61 -8.99 8.33
N GLY A 102 -5.36 -9.49 8.38
CA GLY A 102 -4.80 -10.10 9.58
C GLY A 102 -4.74 -9.15 10.79
N PHE A 103 -4.42 -7.87 10.55
CA PHE A 103 -4.40 -6.85 11.58
C PHE A 103 -5.81 -6.61 12.17
N ILE A 104 -6.80 -6.40 11.33
CA ILE A 104 -8.20 -6.22 11.75
C ILE A 104 -8.71 -7.48 12.46
N HIS A 105 -8.48 -8.66 11.89
CA HIS A 105 -8.90 -9.94 12.48
C HIS A 105 -8.31 -10.13 13.87
N ASN A 106 -7.01 -9.93 14.03
CA ASN A 106 -6.34 -10.12 15.32
C ASN A 106 -6.86 -9.17 16.40
N LEU A 107 -7.15 -7.91 16.06
CA LEU A 107 -7.69 -6.95 17.02
C LEU A 107 -9.12 -7.29 17.49
N ASN A 108 -9.88 -8.04 16.71
CA ASN A 108 -11.26 -8.42 17.04
C ASN A 108 -11.38 -9.81 17.67
N THR A 109 -10.38 -10.69 17.49
CA THR A 109 -10.46 -12.10 17.92
C THR A 109 -9.46 -12.45 19.01
N MET A 110 -8.33 -11.74 19.12
CA MET A 110 -7.30 -12.06 20.10
C MET A 110 -7.57 -11.40 21.45
N HIS A 111 -7.79 -12.22 22.44
CA HIS A 111 -7.95 -11.79 23.83
C HIS A 111 -6.57 -11.65 24.49
N SER A 112 -6.18 -10.42 24.85
CA SER A 112 -4.84 -10.14 25.38
C SER A 112 -4.68 -10.35 26.87
N ARG A 113 -5.78 -10.59 27.62
CA ARG A 113 -5.79 -10.77 29.09
C ARG A 113 -6.81 -11.81 29.50
N GLY A 114 -6.53 -12.49 30.63
CA GLY A 114 -7.51 -13.35 31.29
C GLY A 114 -8.83 -12.60 31.56
N GLY A 115 -9.96 -13.13 31.08
CA GLY A 115 -11.27 -12.51 31.22
C GLY A 115 -11.93 -12.05 29.91
N ASN A 116 -11.50 -12.55 28.74
CA ASN A 116 -12.16 -12.31 27.46
C ASN A 116 -12.29 -10.82 27.04
N GLN A 117 -11.35 -9.95 27.45
CA GLN A 117 -11.38 -8.55 27.04
C GLN A 117 -10.60 -8.34 25.74
N VAL A 118 -11.29 -7.82 24.72
CA VAL A 118 -10.69 -7.34 23.47
C VAL A 118 -9.90 -6.05 23.76
N VAL A 119 -8.72 -5.91 23.14
CA VAL A 119 -7.87 -4.72 23.32
C VAL A 119 -8.50 -3.53 22.63
N PHE A 120 -8.91 -2.53 23.41
CA PHE A 120 -9.33 -1.25 22.87
C PHE A 120 -8.16 -0.59 22.14
N SER A 121 -8.28 -0.45 20.84
CA SER A 121 -7.23 0.06 19.95
C SER A 121 -7.78 1.11 18.98
N SER A 122 -6.96 2.11 18.64
CA SER A 122 -7.26 3.11 17.63
C SER A 122 -6.06 3.37 16.72
N ILE A 123 -6.34 3.74 15.48
CA ILE A 123 -5.34 4.14 14.50
C ILE A 123 -5.73 5.45 13.85
N ASN A 124 -4.74 6.30 13.58
CA ASN A 124 -4.92 7.53 12.84
C ASN A 124 -4.13 7.45 11.53
N TYR A 125 -4.74 7.84 10.43
CA TYR A 125 -4.17 7.81 9.09
C TYR A 125 -4.82 8.85 8.18
N GLY A 126 -4.43 8.94 6.90
CA GLY A 126 -5.06 9.84 5.92
C GLY A 126 -4.16 10.94 5.39
N THR A 127 -2.97 11.14 5.98
CA THR A 127 -2.09 12.27 5.62
C THR A 127 -0.79 11.87 4.93
N ASP A 128 -0.46 10.59 4.80
CA ASP A 128 0.67 10.13 3.98
C ASP A 128 0.28 10.15 2.51
N THR A 129 0.98 10.96 1.71
CA THR A 129 0.78 11.10 0.27
C THR A 129 1.73 10.24 -0.55
N SER A 130 2.66 9.52 0.10
CA SER A 130 3.52 8.57 -0.58
C SER A 130 2.71 7.43 -1.20
N ALA A 131 3.21 6.85 -2.29
CA ALA A 131 2.53 5.73 -2.94
C ALA A 131 2.35 4.54 -1.97
N GLU A 132 3.31 4.33 -1.10
CA GLU A 132 3.32 3.30 -0.07
C GLU A 132 2.26 3.56 1.02
N GLY A 133 2.20 4.78 1.55
CA GLY A 133 1.22 5.17 2.55
C GLY A 133 -0.20 5.13 2.00
N ARG A 134 -0.40 5.61 0.77
CA ARG A 134 -1.69 5.51 0.08
C ARG A 134 -2.13 4.05 -0.10
N MET A 135 -1.21 3.16 -0.47
CA MET A 135 -1.51 1.71 -0.57
C MET A 135 -1.95 1.14 0.78
N VAL A 136 -1.31 1.52 1.88
CA VAL A 136 -1.73 1.10 3.24
C VAL A 136 -3.16 1.55 3.52
N ILE A 137 -3.49 2.81 3.23
CA ILE A 137 -4.83 3.37 3.48
C ILE A 137 -5.87 2.64 2.61
N GLU A 138 -5.59 2.47 1.31
CA GLU A 138 -6.49 1.79 0.37
C GLU A 138 -6.81 0.36 0.82
N GLU A 139 -5.78 -0.42 1.16
CA GLU A 139 -5.97 -1.81 1.53
C GLU A 139 -6.55 -1.98 2.95
N LEU A 140 -6.29 -1.03 3.86
CA LEU A 140 -6.95 -0.98 5.17
C LEU A 140 -8.46 -0.75 5.02
N LEU A 141 -8.86 0.26 4.26
CA LEU A 141 -10.28 0.57 4.01
C LEU A 141 -10.97 -0.59 3.30
N LYS A 142 -10.31 -1.18 2.30
CA LYS A 142 -10.84 -2.35 1.59
C LYS A 142 -11.07 -3.52 2.53
N ALA A 143 -10.08 -3.89 3.34
CA ALA A 143 -10.22 -4.98 4.32
C ALA A 143 -11.31 -4.67 5.37
N THR A 144 -11.53 -3.41 5.71
CA THR A 144 -12.61 -2.99 6.62
C THR A 144 -13.99 -3.18 5.99
N ILE A 145 -14.14 -2.85 4.71
CA ILE A 145 -15.41 -3.05 3.96
C ILE A 145 -15.71 -4.55 3.78
N GLU A 146 -14.70 -5.35 3.48
CA GLU A 146 -14.84 -6.81 3.31
C GLU A 146 -15.22 -7.50 4.63
N GLY A 147 -14.84 -6.89 5.77
CA GLY A 147 -15.25 -7.34 7.10
C GLY A 147 -14.52 -8.60 7.59
N LEU A 148 -15.04 -9.17 8.68
CA LEU A 148 -14.45 -10.33 9.36
C LEU A 148 -15.08 -11.64 8.88
N GLY A 149 -14.21 -12.62 8.60
CA GLY A 149 -14.61 -13.98 8.26
C GLY A 149 -15.44 -14.07 6.99
N THR A 150 -16.05 -15.24 6.77
CA THR A 150 -16.84 -15.53 5.55
C THR A 150 -18.18 -14.80 5.48
N ARG A 151 -18.62 -14.21 6.58
CA ARG A 151 -19.92 -13.49 6.67
C ARG A 151 -19.77 -11.98 6.50
N GLY A 152 -18.53 -11.46 6.43
CA GLY A 152 -18.30 -10.03 6.32
C GLY A 152 -18.79 -9.25 7.56
N GLU A 153 -18.58 -9.77 8.76
CA GLU A 153 -19.01 -9.10 9.99
C GLU A 153 -18.23 -7.78 10.18
N VAL A 154 -18.93 -6.72 10.55
CA VAL A 154 -18.32 -5.41 10.75
C VAL A 154 -17.30 -5.43 11.89
N PRO A 155 -16.03 -5.08 11.66
CA PRO A 155 -15.04 -5.05 12.72
C PRO A 155 -15.28 -3.91 13.71
N VAL A 156 -15.17 -4.19 15.01
CA VAL A 156 -15.30 -3.19 16.08
C VAL A 156 -13.98 -2.44 16.28
N PHE A 157 -12.86 -3.13 16.12
CA PHE A 157 -11.51 -2.59 16.29
C PHE A 157 -10.66 -2.80 15.04
N PRO A 158 -9.65 -1.92 14.81
CA PRO A 158 -9.36 -0.68 15.56
C PRO A 158 -10.40 0.42 15.28
N ILE A 159 -10.59 1.34 16.23
CA ILE A 159 -11.29 2.59 15.93
C ILE A 159 -10.43 3.35 14.93
N GLN A 160 -11.00 3.64 13.77
CA GLN A 160 -10.31 4.28 12.67
C GLN A 160 -10.57 5.78 12.65
N ILE A 161 -9.50 6.58 12.66
CA ILE A 161 -9.58 8.04 12.66
C ILE A 161 -8.87 8.53 11.39
N PHE A 162 -9.67 8.89 10.37
CA PHE A 162 -9.16 9.51 9.16
C PHE A 162 -8.85 10.99 9.45
N LYS A 163 -7.60 11.40 9.24
CA LYS A 163 -7.17 12.79 9.44
C LYS A 163 -7.48 13.62 8.20
N VAL A 164 -8.34 14.59 8.36
CA VAL A 164 -8.64 15.61 7.35
C VAL A 164 -7.65 16.76 7.49
N LYS A 165 -6.89 17.01 6.41
CA LYS A 165 -5.91 18.11 6.36
C LYS A 165 -6.06 18.84 5.03
N ASP A 166 -6.19 20.16 5.10
CA ASP A 166 -6.29 21.03 3.93
C ASP A 166 -5.07 20.90 3.01
N GLY A 167 -5.31 20.86 1.70
CA GLY A 167 -4.30 20.64 0.66
C GLY A 167 -3.70 19.22 0.61
N VAL A 168 -4.12 18.30 1.49
CA VAL A 168 -3.61 16.91 1.51
C VAL A 168 -4.73 15.91 1.31
N SER A 169 -5.69 15.86 2.20
CA SER A 169 -6.84 14.96 2.13
C SER A 169 -8.17 15.70 1.98
N TYR A 170 -8.15 17.01 1.91
CA TYR A 170 -9.29 17.88 1.72
C TYR A 170 -8.90 19.15 0.97
N SER A 171 -9.80 19.66 0.13
CA SER A 171 -9.83 21.04 -0.33
C SER A 171 -11.31 21.42 -0.57
N GLU A 172 -11.62 22.71 -0.41
CA GLU A 172 -12.99 23.18 -0.63
C GLU A 172 -13.44 22.97 -2.07
N LYS A 173 -12.57 23.21 -3.04
CA LYS A 173 -12.83 22.96 -4.47
C LYS A 173 -13.12 21.51 -4.78
N ASP A 174 -12.35 20.59 -4.20
CA ASP A 174 -12.54 19.16 -4.38
C ASP A 174 -13.85 18.70 -3.76
N PHE A 175 -14.19 19.24 -2.59
CA PHE A 175 -15.47 18.96 -1.93
C PHE A 175 -16.64 19.47 -2.76
N GLU A 176 -16.61 20.72 -3.25
CA GLU A 176 -17.63 21.26 -4.13
C GLU A 176 -17.78 20.45 -5.43
N LYS A 177 -16.66 19.94 -5.96
CA LYS A 177 -16.68 19.08 -7.15
C LYS A 177 -17.33 17.74 -6.84
N ALA A 178 -16.95 17.08 -5.77
CA ALA A 178 -17.52 15.79 -5.35
C ALA A 178 -19.03 15.88 -5.06
N MET A 179 -19.49 17.00 -4.50
CA MET A 179 -20.91 17.24 -4.21
C MET A 179 -21.79 17.42 -5.47
N LYS A 180 -21.20 17.54 -6.66
CA LYS A 180 -21.94 17.57 -7.94
C LYS A 180 -22.18 16.20 -8.53
N ALA A 181 -21.49 15.18 -8.05
CA ALA A 181 -21.70 13.80 -8.47
C ALA A 181 -23.04 13.27 -7.91
N GLU A 182 -23.67 12.37 -8.64
CA GLU A 182 -24.94 11.77 -8.25
C GLU A 182 -24.79 10.84 -7.03
N ASN A 183 -23.63 10.23 -6.90
CA ASN A 183 -23.29 9.31 -5.80
C ASN A 183 -21.78 9.30 -5.53
N ILE A 184 -21.39 8.62 -4.45
CA ILE A 184 -19.98 8.55 -4.02
C ILE A 184 -19.11 7.76 -5.00
N GLU A 185 -19.66 6.75 -5.68
CA GLU A 185 -18.92 5.96 -6.66
C GLU A 185 -18.55 6.80 -7.88
N GLU A 186 -19.45 7.63 -8.37
CA GLU A 186 -19.16 8.60 -9.43
C GLU A 186 -18.11 9.61 -8.97
N ALA A 187 -18.27 10.19 -7.78
CA ALA A 187 -17.27 11.10 -7.21
C ALA A 187 -15.87 10.46 -7.15
N MET A 188 -15.75 9.18 -6.78
CA MET A 188 -14.46 8.48 -6.68
C MET A 188 -13.77 8.26 -8.03
N THR A 189 -14.45 8.40 -9.16
CA THR A 189 -13.83 8.29 -10.51
C THR A 189 -13.16 9.57 -10.97
N ASP A 190 -13.42 10.68 -10.29
CA ASP A 190 -12.86 11.98 -10.61
C ASP A 190 -11.41 12.15 -10.13
N SER A 191 -10.72 13.13 -10.72
CA SER A 191 -9.40 13.58 -10.26
C SER A 191 -9.53 14.81 -9.37
N TYR A 192 -8.74 14.87 -8.31
CA TYR A 192 -8.78 15.90 -7.29
C TYR A 192 -7.43 16.60 -7.13
N GLU A 193 -7.45 17.86 -6.63
CA GLU A 193 -6.22 18.62 -6.35
C GLU A 193 -5.53 18.09 -5.10
N ALA A 194 -6.29 17.81 -4.03
CA ALA A 194 -5.75 17.22 -2.81
C ALA A 194 -5.42 15.74 -3.03
N PRO A 195 -4.18 15.31 -2.86
CA PRO A 195 -3.69 14.00 -3.29
C PRO A 195 -4.36 12.80 -2.60
N ASN A 196 -4.97 13.00 -1.43
CA ASN A 196 -5.65 11.96 -0.66
C ASN A 196 -7.17 12.21 -0.53
N PHE A 197 -7.76 13.09 -1.35
CA PHE A 197 -9.19 13.35 -1.28
C PHE A 197 -10.03 12.14 -1.73
N ASP A 198 -9.56 11.40 -2.72
CA ASP A 198 -10.15 10.13 -3.15
C ASP A 198 -10.17 9.09 -2.00
N LEU A 199 -9.14 9.06 -1.17
CA LEU A 199 -9.09 8.21 0.02
C LEU A 199 -10.05 8.68 1.12
N LEU A 200 -10.29 9.98 1.24
CA LEU A 200 -11.33 10.51 2.13
C LEU A 200 -12.72 10.05 1.67
N LEU A 201 -13.03 10.14 0.38
CA LEU A 201 -14.30 9.64 -0.17
C LEU A 201 -14.47 8.14 0.11
N LYS A 202 -13.41 7.36 -0.09
CA LYS A 202 -13.41 5.93 0.23
C LYS A 202 -13.62 5.65 1.72
N ALA A 203 -13.05 6.47 2.61
CA ALA A 203 -13.29 6.36 4.03
C ALA A 203 -14.76 6.69 4.39
N CYS A 204 -15.37 7.68 3.74
CA CYS A 204 -16.79 7.96 3.89
C CYS A 204 -17.67 6.78 3.44
N GLN A 205 -17.34 6.15 2.31
CA GLN A 205 -18.05 4.95 1.84
C GLN A 205 -17.96 3.79 2.85
N THR A 206 -16.84 3.68 3.57
CA THR A 206 -16.63 2.63 4.59
C THR A 206 -17.54 2.78 5.80
N THR A 207 -18.05 4.00 6.05
CA THR A 207 -18.90 4.34 7.21
C THR A 207 -20.40 4.41 6.87
N ALA A 208 -20.74 4.35 5.61
CA ALA A 208 -22.13 4.39 5.12
C ALA A 208 -22.76 2.99 5.08
#